data_01924ffa1ce3fb5515ee27a49ad3ae64
#
_entry.id   01924ffa1ce3fb5515ee27a49ad3ae64
#
_cell.length_a   1.000
_cell.length_b   1.000
_cell.length_c   1.000
_cell.angle_alpha   90.00
_cell.angle_beta   90.00
_cell.angle_gamma   90.00
#
_symmetry.space_group_name_H-M   'P 1'
#
loop_
_entity.id
_entity.type
_entity.pdbx_description
1 polymer ?
#
loop_
_entity_poly.entity_id
_entity_poly.type
_entity_poly.pdbx_seq_one_letter_code
_entity_poly.pdbx_strand_id
1 'polypeptide(L)'
;MKNVYEEVHVFYEKEIEQELAISRDWIEGYLRQKAWQGTNDEELRELWRNLKMFLVYLEHTDADYLEEISYQEYSRVIEWLTNHVKGFKATLKPVRKFFSVLLEFYRYLALKKLVTDTTELEQAAEEIAGGDKVRLIDNSSLILKQNSSLLTEEFINIVGEVVEGLMLKLGEFFQRKEFNDDFQRALFLFSGPFNSIPEAEPGEVSMFWQEFWDYFLFDYRLLANDQTPIKEFATTHWNELNSEEQRVVEDLLHTEFAVFTINKVINTDWVECVNMFTEEVFKLPHPEFDYKEMKHMLFFGHVFSRETVLINCITSIKLSSNLRRRIKDEALRQKAIFEIQQPGATWTEFFSRHALAFRHTVDVLLNMAKLNVTPFDQIERSFPIIVNQRQPNEQVMALFAKIMPEYGFSKHDQSLAEKLWNDFSQLSSVAVRKAGAWAAAVIYSFALINSPQGISAEQLANDLAVSTSSIYTNRDKIFKALELAKYDPRYLSTEGLIYSLFTS
;
A
#
# COMPACT_ATOMS: atom_id res chain seq x y z
N MET A 1 -31.32 0.36 -36.44
CA MET A 1 -29.93 0.25 -35.95
C MET A 1 -29.59 1.55 -35.24
N LYS A 2 -29.04 1.51 -34.03
CA LYS A 2 -28.55 2.72 -33.37
C LYS A 2 -27.36 3.27 -34.17
N ASN A 3 -27.26 4.59 -34.30
CA ASN A 3 -26.14 5.26 -34.93
C ASN A 3 -24.89 5.10 -34.04
N VAL A 4 -23.67 5.00 -34.60
CA VAL A 4 -22.42 4.85 -33.84
C VAL A 4 -22.25 5.97 -32.79
N TYR A 5 -22.70 7.17 -33.04
CA TYR A 5 -22.66 8.29 -32.09
C TYR A 5 -23.61 8.10 -30.90
N GLU A 6 -24.74 7.41 -31.07
CA GLU A 6 -25.60 7.01 -29.95
C GLU A 6 -24.91 5.98 -29.08
N GLU A 7 -24.13 5.07 -29.68
CA GLU A 7 -23.35 4.08 -28.93
C GLU A 7 -22.25 4.76 -28.09
N VAL A 8 -21.53 5.73 -28.66
CA VAL A 8 -20.56 6.55 -27.96
C VAL A 8 -21.21 7.32 -26.80
N HIS A 9 -22.36 7.96 -27.06
CA HIS A 9 -23.10 8.68 -26.03
C HIS A 9 -23.51 7.80 -24.88
N VAL A 10 -24.10 6.63 -25.17
CA VAL A 10 -24.53 5.68 -24.13
C VAL A 10 -23.35 5.19 -23.30
N PHE A 11 -22.21 4.97 -23.92
CA PHE A 11 -21.00 4.56 -23.23
C PHE A 11 -20.57 5.60 -22.19
N TYR A 12 -20.39 6.85 -22.57
CA TYR A 12 -19.97 7.91 -21.66
C TYR A 12 -21.01 8.28 -20.59
N GLU A 13 -22.29 8.11 -20.86
CA GLU A 13 -23.37 8.49 -19.92
C GLU A 13 -23.75 7.35 -18.94
N LYS A 14 -23.51 6.08 -19.32
CA LYS A 14 -24.06 4.93 -18.58
C LYS A 14 -23.06 3.85 -18.22
N GLU A 15 -21.94 3.75 -18.93
CA GLU A 15 -20.99 2.68 -18.73
C GLU A 15 -19.70 3.16 -18.04
N ILE A 16 -19.44 4.47 -18.06
CA ILE A 16 -18.26 5.10 -17.44
C ILE A 16 -18.69 5.77 -16.16
N GLU A 17 -17.98 5.45 -15.07
CA GLU A 17 -18.22 6.02 -13.75
C GLU A 17 -17.32 7.21 -13.44
N GLN A 18 -16.19 7.35 -14.15
CA GLN A 18 -15.16 8.36 -13.91
C GLN A 18 -14.89 9.17 -15.17
N GLU A 19 -14.29 10.38 -15.01
CA GLU A 19 -13.83 11.18 -16.13
C GLU A 19 -12.59 10.51 -16.76
N LEU A 20 -12.66 10.21 -18.05
CA LEU A 20 -11.58 9.58 -18.80
C LEU A 20 -10.59 10.60 -19.35
N ALA A 21 -9.34 10.20 -19.52
CA ALA A 21 -8.30 10.96 -20.22
C ALA A 21 -8.68 11.33 -21.67
N ILE A 22 -9.60 10.60 -22.27
CA ILE A 22 -10.14 10.85 -23.60
C ILE A 22 -11.60 11.29 -23.48
N SER A 23 -11.88 12.55 -23.85
CA SER A 23 -13.23 13.07 -23.81
C SER A 23 -14.11 12.50 -24.93
N ARG A 24 -15.42 12.49 -24.69
CA ARG A 24 -16.42 12.11 -25.69
C ARG A 24 -16.29 12.90 -26.98
N ASP A 25 -16.06 14.21 -26.88
CA ASP A 25 -15.96 15.11 -28.05
C ASP A 25 -14.79 14.72 -28.94
N TRP A 26 -13.70 14.21 -28.40
CA TRP A 26 -12.55 13.78 -29.19
C TRP A 26 -12.89 12.53 -30.01
N ILE A 27 -13.58 11.57 -29.42
CA ILE A 27 -14.03 10.34 -30.07
C ILE A 27 -15.04 10.66 -31.18
N GLU A 28 -16.07 11.46 -30.87
CA GLU A 28 -17.08 11.87 -31.87
C GLU A 28 -16.45 12.67 -32.99
N GLY A 29 -15.53 13.58 -32.68
CA GLY A 29 -14.81 14.37 -33.67
C GLY A 29 -13.99 13.52 -34.63
N TYR A 30 -13.28 12.50 -34.09
CA TYR A 30 -12.53 11.54 -34.90
C TYR A 30 -13.44 10.72 -35.82
N LEU A 31 -14.52 10.16 -35.29
CA LEU A 31 -15.47 9.37 -36.07
C LEU A 31 -16.15 10.22 -37.17
N ARG A 32 -16.50 11.47 -36.90
CA ARG A 32 -17.04 12.42 -37.90
C ARG A 32 -16.03 12.71 -39.01
N GLN A 33 -14.75 12.88 -38.66
CA GLN A 33 -13.71 13.09 -39.69
C GLN A 33 -13.59 11.84 -40.59
N LYS A 34 -13.64 10.64 -40.02
CA LYS A 34 -13.60 9.38 -40.77
C LYS A 34 -14.84 9.24 -41.71
N ALA A 35 -16.02 9.56 -41.20
CA ALA A 35 -17.25 9.57 -42.02
C ALA A 35 -17.14 10.53 -43.22
N TRP A 36 -16.58 11.72 -43.03
CA TRP A 36 -16.35 12.68 -44.13
C TRP A 36 -15.28 12.19 -45.13
N GLN A 37 -14.37 11.33 -44.70
CA GLN A 37 -13.39 10.65 -45.57
C GLN A 37 -14.00 9.47 -46.34
N GLY A 38 -15.30 9.20 -46.17
CA GLY A 38 -16.01 8.16 -46.89
C GLY A 38 -16.07 6.79 -46.18
N THR A 39 -15.66 6.70 -44.90
CA THR A 39 -15.77 5.48 -44.06
C THR A 39 -17.26 5.18 -43.86
N ASN A 40 -17.69 3.93 -44.15
CA ASN A 40 -19.07 3.50 -43.98
C ASN A 40 -19.44 3.19 -42.53
N ASP A 41 -20.74 3.06 -42.23
CA ASP A 41 -21.26 2.87 -40.87
C ASP A 41 -20.72 1.58 -40.17
N GLU A 42 -20.45 0.52 -40.91
CA GLU A 42 -19.92 -0.72 -40.34
C GLU A 42 -18.44 -0.56 -39.95
N GLU A 43 -17.66 0.09 -40.78
CA GLU A 43 -16.26 0.44 -40.52
C GLU A 43 -16.16 1.43 -39.34
N LEU A 44 -17.06 2.42 -39.25
CA LEU A 44 -17.11 3.35 -38.10
C LEU A 44 -17.39 2.61 -36.79
N ARG A 45 -18.27 1.61 -36.78
CA ARG A 45 -18.51 0.79 -35.60
C ARG A 45 -17.32 -0.10 -35.26
N GLU A 46 -16.57 -0.55 -36.26
CA GLU A 46 -15.35 -1.31 -36.00
C GLU A 46 -14.26 -0.43 -35.37
N LEU A 47 -14.10 0.82 -35.87
CA LEU A 47 -13.22 1.80 -35.23
C LEU A 47 -13.64 2.05 -33.78
N TRP A 48 -14.93 2.32 -33.57
CA TRP A 48 -15.49 2.55 -32.24
C TRP A 48 -15.25 1.35 -31.29
N ARG A 49 -15.46 0.10 -31.73
CA ARG A 49 -15.18 -1.07 -30.89
C ARG A 49 -13.74 -1.14 -30.39
N ASN A 50 -12.76 -0.83 -31.26
CA ASN A 50 -11.37 -0.83 -30.85
C ASN A 50 -11.07 0.33 -29.88
N LEU A 51 -11.59 1.52 -30.12
CA LEU A 51 -11.45 2.65 -29.20
C LEU A 51 -12.14 2.36 -27.85
N LYS A 52 -13.36 1.79 -27.88
CA LYS A 52 -14.09 1.41 -26.67
C LYS A 52 -13.30 0.44 -25.79
N MET A 53 -12.65 -0.57 -26.39
CA MET A 53 -11.80 -1.50 -25.65
C MET A 53 -10.67 -0.74 -24.91
N PHE A 54 -10.03 0.20 -25.57
CA PHE A 54 -8.99 1.00 -24.98
C PHE A 54 -9.52 1.93 -23.88
N LEU A 55 -10.67 2.56 -24.09
CA LEU A 55 -11.32 3.42 -23.09
C LEU A 55 -11.70 2.64 -21.82
N VAL A 56 -12.20 1.41 -21.95
CA VAL A 56 -12.51 0.56 -20.80
C VAL A 56 -11.23 0.18 -20.04
N TYR A 57 -10.12 -0.05 -20.74
CA TYR A 57 -8.84 -0.24 -20.10
C TYR A 57 -8.37 1.03 -19.35
N LEU A 58 -8.47 2.22 -19.99
CA LEU A 58 -8.11 3.48 -19.34
C LEU A 58 -8.94 3.76 -18.10
N GLU A 59 -10.23 3.46 -18.14
CA GLU A 59 -11.10 3.54 -16.97
C GLU A 59 -10.63 2.60 -15.85
N HIS A 60 -10.19 1.39 -16.22
CA HIS A 60 -9.68 0.43 -15.24
C HIS A 60 -8.37 0.86 -14.59
N THR A 61 -7.49 1.51 -15.35
CA THR A 61 -6.15 1.93 -14.88
C THR A 61 -6.11 3.34 -14.30
N ASP A 62 -7.22 4.10 -14.43
CA ASP A 62 -7.31 5.48 -13.92
C ASP A 62 -6.23 6.43 -14.51
N ALA A 63 -5.84 6.20 -15.77
CA ALA A 63 -4.83 7.00 -16.45
C ALA A 63 -5.36 8.41 -16.82
N ASP A 64 -4.65 9.47 -16.39
CA ASP A 64 -5.02 10.85 -16.62
C ASP A 64 -4.63 11.36 -18.02
N TYR A 65 -3.45 10.97 -18.48
CA TYR A 65 -2.87 11.43 -19.73
C TYR A 65 -2.44 10.26 -20.61
N LEU A 66 -2.66 10.40 -21.89
CA LEU A 66 -2.31 9.37 -22.88
C LEU A 66 -0.79 9.20 -23.02
N GLU A 67 -0.03 10.27 -22.81
CA GLU A 67 1.43 10.25 -22.83
C GLU A 67 2.06 9.56 -21.61
N GLU A 68 1.29 9.25 -20.58
CA GLU A 68 1.77 8.47 -19.43
C GLU A 68 1.88 6.97 -19.73
N ILE A 69 1.25 6.48 -20.81
CA ILE A 69 1.29 5.07 -21.18
C ILE A 69 2.56 4.80 -21.98
N SER A 70 3.51 4.10 -21.35
CA SER A 70 4.76 3.69 -22.01
C SER A 70 4.52 2.57 -23.03
N TYR A 71 5.44 2.42 -23.97
CA TYR A 71 5.37 1.35 -24.97
C TYR A 71 5.27 -0.04 -24.33
N GLN A 72 5.87 -0.22 -23.19
CA GLN A 72 5.83 -1.46 -22.42
C GLN A 72 4.43 -1.71 -21.82
N GLU A 73 3.74 -0.67 -21.34
CA GLU A 73 2.40 -0.80 -20.77
C GLU A 73 1.36 -1.23 -21.80
N TYR A 74 1.58 -1.00 -23.09
CA TYR A 74 0.69 -1.54 -24.13
C TYR A 74 0.66 -3.07 -24.19
N SER A 75 1.69 -3.77 -23.68
CA SER A 75 1.62 -5.23 -23.48
C SER A 75 0.57 -5.59 -22.43
N ARG A 76 0.48 -4.84 -21.33
CA ARG A 76 -0.58 -5.01 -20.32
C ARG A 76 -1.96 -4.71 -20.91
N VAL A 77 -2.08 -3.69 -21.75
CA VAL A 77 -3.33 -3.43 -22.47
C VAL A 77 -3.79 -4.69 -23.20
N ILE A 78 -2.89 -5.30 -23.97
CA ILE A 78 -3.21 -6.51 -24.79
C ILE A 78 -3.54 -7.71 -23.89
N GLU A 79 -2.80 -7.93 -22.80
CA GLU A 79 -3.08 -9.00 -21.83
C GLU A 79 -4.44 -8.78 -21.15
N TRP A 80 -4.67 -7.57 -20.65
CA TRP A 80 -5.93 -7.23 -20.00
C TRP A 80 -7.13 -7.41 -20.94
N LEU A 81 -7.02 -6.93 -22.18
CA LEU A 81 -8.05 -7.09 -23.21
C LEU A 81 -8.32 -8.57 -23.49
N THR A 82 -7.28 -9.40 -23.53
CA THR A 82 -7.40 -10.84 -23.77
C THR A 82 -8.18 -11.53 -22.66
N ASN A 83 -7.98 -11.11 -21.41
CA ASN A 83 -8.58 -11.72 -20.23
C ASN A 83 -10.00 -11.19 -19.93
N HIS A 84 -10.29 -9.93 -20.25
CA HIS A 84 -11.52 -9.26 -19.82
C HIS A 84 -12.50 -8.95 -20.96
N VAL A 85 -12.04 -8.86 -22.21
CA VAL A 85 -12.90 -8.51 -23.34
C VAL A 85 -13.29 -9.78 -24.12
N LYS A 86 -14.55 -10.17 -23.99
CA LYS A 86 -15.07 -11.37 -24.69
C LYS A 86 -14.90 -11.26 -26.21
N GLY A 87 -14.12 -12.18 -26.77
CA GLY A 87 -13.87 -12.27 -28.22
C GLY A 87 -12.60 -11.59 -28.70
N PHE A 88 -11.90 -10.80 -27.86
CA PHE A 88 -10.56 -10.36 -28.16
C PHE A 88 -9.55 -11.49 -27.93
N LYS A 89 -8.58 -11.64 -28.82
CA LYS A 89 -7.52 -12.65 -28.71
C LYS A 89 -6.18 -11.99 -29.01
N ALA A 90 -5.16 -12.33 -28.24
CA ALA A 90 -3.77 -11.89 -28.47
C ALA A 90 -3.14 -12.58 -29.70
N THR A 91 -3.81 -12.50 -30.85
CA THR A 91 -3.32 -12.97 -32.14
C THR A 91 -3.00 -11.80 -33.05
N LEU A 92 -2.11 -11.99 -34.01
CA LEU A 92 -1.53 -10.90 -34.79
C LEU A 92 -2.56 -9.98 -35.48
N LYS A 93 -3.63 -10.57 -36.05
CA LYS A 93 -4.63 -9.80 -36.80
C LYS A 93 -5.44 -8.84 -35.91
N PRO A 94 -6.07 -9.28 -34.77
CA PRO A 94 -6.75 -8.36 -33.86
C PRO A 94 -5.84 -7.32 -33.24
N VAL A 95 -4.62 -7.72 -32.83
CA VAL A 95 -3.66 -6.81 -32.18
C VAL A 95 -3.16 -5.75 -33.15
N ARG A 96 -2.80 -6.12 -34.36
CA ARG A 96 -2.45 -5.12 -35.43
C ARG A 96 -3.60 -4.17 -35.73
N LYS A 97 -4.84 -4.69 -35.79
CA LYS A 97 -6.00 -3.84 -36.03
C LYS A 97 -6.20 -2.85 -34.89
N PHE A 98 -6.08 -3.31 -33.65
CA PHE A 98 -6.15 -2.47 -32.45
C PHE A 98 -5.11 -1.33 -32.50
N PHE A 99 -3.84 -1.65 -32.68
CA PHE A 99 -2.78 -0.63 -32.79
C PHE A 99 -2.98 0.30 -33.99
N SER A 100 -3.40 -0.21 -35.13
CA SER A 100 -3.69 0.61 -36.32
C SER A 100 -4.76 1.67 -36.02
N VAL A 101 -5.85 1.29 -35.32
CA VAL A 101 -6.91 2.23 -34.95
C VAL A 101 -6.41 3.26 -33.93
N LEU A 102 -5.66 2.82 -32.92
CA LEU A 102 -5.09 3.75 -31.93
C LEU A 102 -4.11 4.74 -32.56
N LEU A 103 -3.22 4.27 -33.42
CA LEU A 103 -2.26 5.15 -34.12
C LEU A 103 -2.95 6.20 -34.97
N GLU A 104 -4.01 5.82 -35.68
CA GLU A 104 -4.79 6.80 -36.47
C GLU A 104 -5.50 7.80 -35.56
N PHE A 105 -6.03 7.34 -34.43
CA PHE A 105 -6.68 8.21 -33.45
C PHE A 105 -5.69 9.15 -32.78
N TYR A 106 -4.52 8.67 -32.36
CA TYR A 106 -3.46 9.51 -31.77
C TYR A 106 -2.93 10.54 -32.77
N ARG A 107 -2.77 10.18 -34.04
CA ARG A 107 -2.43 11.14 -35.10
C ARG A 107 -3.50 12.22 -35.26
N TYR A 108 -4.79 11.85 -35.15
CA TYR A 108 -5.87 12.87 -35.14
C TYR A 108 -5.75 13.78 -33.91
N LEU A 109 -5.49 13.24 -32.71
CA LEU A 109 -5.30 14.06 -31.52
C LEU A 109 -4.07 14.98 -31.63
N ALA A 110 -2.97 14.50 -32.18
CA ALA A 110 -1.76 15.29 -32.43
C ALA A 110 -2.02 16.46 -33.40
N LEU A 111 -2.79 16.22 -34.46
CA LEU A 111 -3.22 17.30 -35.38
C LEU A 111 -4.09 18.35 -34.66
N LYS A 112 -4.81 17.97 -33.61
CA LYS A 112 -5.60 18.89 -32.78
C LYS A 112 -4.78 19.50 -31.63
N LYS A 113 -3.48 19.16 -31.50
CA LYS A 113 -2.60 19.58 -30.41
C LYS A 113 -3.08 19.14 -29.02
N LEU A 114 -3.80 18.02 -28.97
CA LEU A 114 -4.31 17.41 -27.74
C LEU A 114 -3.34 16.37 -27.16
N VAL A 115 -2.43 15.86 -28.00
CA VAL A 115 -1.32 14.97 -27.65
C VAL A 115 -0.08 15.53 -28.32
N THR A 116 1.06 15.50 -27.62
CA THR A 116 2.32 16.08 -28.12
C THR A 116 3.24 15.05 -28.70
N ASP A 117 3.16 13.78 -28.21
CA ASP A 117 4.06 12.68 -28.61
C ASP A 117 3.25 11.39 -28.87
N THR A 118 3.60 10.69 -29.95
CA THR A 118 3.02 9.39 -30.33
C THR A 118 4.05 8.26 -30.34
N THR A 119 5.29 8.55 -29.99
CA THR A 119 6.46 7.66 -30.13
C THR A 119 6.26 6.37 -29.33
N GLU A 120 5.77 6.44 -28.11
CA GLU A 120 5.54 5.28 -27.25
C GLU A 120 4.54 4.29 -27.88
N LEU A 121 3.45 4.79 -28.45
CA LEU A 121 2.47 3.96 -29.14
C LEU A 121 3.01 3.37 -30.44
N GLU A 122 3.83 4.13 -31.20
CA GLU A 122 4.45 3.66 -32.44
C GLU A 122 5.46 2.55 -32.13
N GLN A 123 6.28 2.73 -31.10
CA GLN A 123 7.23 1.70 -30.63
C GLN A 123 6.49 0.46 -30.15
N ALA A 124 5.43 0.61 -29.36
CA ALA A 124 4.61 -0.50 -28.90
C ALA A 124 4.01 -1.31 -30.07
N ALA A 125 3.48 -0.62 -31.08
CA ALA A 125 2.91 -1.27 -32.26
C ALA A 125 3.93 -2.09 -33.03
N GLU A 126 5.15 -1.57 -33.18
CA GLU A 126 6.26 -2.26 -33.87
C GLU A 126 6.77 -3.46 -33.06
N GLU A 127 7.06 -3.28 -31.78
CA GLU A 127 7.63 -4.34 -30.94
C GLU A 127 6.63 -5.49 -30.67
N ILE A 128 5.35 -5.15 -30.37
CA ILE A 128 4.33 -6.14 -30.03
C ILE A 128 3.75 -6.83 -31.27
N ALA A 129 3.55 -6.10 -32.34
CA ALA A 129 2.80 -6.58 -33.51
C ALA A 129 3.51 -6.43 -34.88
N GLY A 130 4.72 -5.89 -34.92
CA GLY A 130 5.48 -5.71 -36.17
C GLY A 130 5.98 -7.02 -36.77
N GLY A 131 6.29 -8.02 -35.95
CA GLY A 131 6.79 -9.34 -36.37
C GLY A 131 5.71 -10.33 -36.84
N ASP A 132 6.10 -11.58 -37.07
CA ASP A 132 5.18 -12.65 -37.50
C ASP A 132 4.30 -13.22 -36.37
N LYS A 133 4.58 -12.89 -35.12
CA LYS A 133 3.83 -13.28 -33.92
C LYS A 133 3.70 -12.09 -33.00
N VAL A 134 2.63 -12.09 -32.20
CA VAL A 134 2.49 -11.14 -31.09
C VAL A 134 3.59 -11.45 -30.06
N ARG A 135 4.37 -10.44 -29.71
CA ARG A 135 5.41 -10.50 -28.68
C ARG A 135 4.97 -9.58 -27.55
N LEU A 136 4.43 -10.16 -26.49
CA LEU A 136 4.19 -9.39 -25.30
C LEU A 136 5.54 -9.19 -24.59
N ILE A 137 5.80 -7.96 -24.19
CA ILE A 137 6.98 -7.61 -23.41
C ILE A 137 6.71 -8.14 -22.00
N ASP A 138 7.66 -8.85 -21.43
CA ASP A 138 7.53 -9.38 -20.08
C ASP A 138 7.38 -8.22 -19.10
N ASN A 139 6.20 -8.11 -18.51
CA ASN A 139 5.79 -6.99 -17.67
C ASN A 139 6.09 -7.22 -16.19
N SER A 140 6.73 -8.31 -15.82
CA SER A 140 7.24 -8.52 -14.46
C SER A 140 8.22 -7.43 -14.05
N SER A 141 8.84 -6.75 -15.03
CA SER A 141 9.68 -5.57 -14.83
C SER A 141 8.94 -4.21 -14.81
N LEU A 142 7.62 -4.15 -15.04
CA LEU A 142 6.85 -2.88 -15.11
C LEU A 142 6.18 -2.51 -13.80
N ILE A 143 5.98 -3.45 -12.91
CA ILE A 143 6.00 -3.17 -11.48
C ILE A 143 7.49 -3.13 -11.15
N LEU A 144 8.18 -2.12 -11.65
CA LEU A 144 9.53 -1.81 -11.23
C LEU A 144 9.47 -1.33 -9.78
N LYS A 145 9.27 -2.27 -8.86
CA LYS A 145 9.88 -2.18 -7.56
C LYS A 145 11.38 -2.34 -7.82
N GLN A 146 12.02 -1.31 -8.35
CA GLN A 146 13.45 -1.25 -8.38
C GLN A 146 13.91 -0.81 -7.01
N ASN A 147 14.45 -1.73 -6.24
CA ASN A 147 15.31 -1.41 -5.12
C ASN A 147 16.61 -0.84 -5.71
N SER A 148 16.61 0.46 -5.99
CA SER A 148 17.83 1.12 -6.40
C SER A 148 18.67 1.39 -5.16
N SER A 149 19.82 0.75 -5.05
CA SER A 149 20.89 1.23 -4.21
C SER A 149 21.33 2.59 -4.77
N LEU A 150 20.95 3.67 -4.08
CA LEU A 150 21.32 5.05 -4.47
C LEU A 150 22.73 5.41 -3.98
N LEU A 151 23.61 4.44 -3.82
CA LEU A 151 24.97 4.63 -3.29
C LEU A 151 25.98 4.76 -4.44
N THR A 152 26.91 5.70 -4.31
CA THR A 152 28.09 5.77 -5.18
C THR A 152 29.01 4.57 -4.90
N GLU A 153 29.69 4.04 -5.94
CA GLU A 153 30.60 2.89 -5.79
C GLU A 153 31.68 3.08 -4.70
N GLU A 154 32.17 4.29 -4.52
CA GLU A 154 33.20 4.61 -3.53
C GLU A 154 32.65 4.53 -2.09
N PHE A 155 31.42 4.92 -1.89
CA PHE A 155 30.72 4.86 -0.61
C PHE A 155 30.30 3.41 -0.27
N ILE A 156 29.84 2.64 -1.28
CA ILE A 156 29.52 1.23 -1.15
C ILE A 156 30.71 0.42 -0.63
N ASN A 157 31.93 0.73 -1.10
CA ASN A 157 33.11 -0.04 -0.73
C ASN A 157 33.57 0.23 0.73
N ILE A 158 33.41 1.43 1.26
CA ILE A 158 33.87 1.78 2.62
C ILE A 158 32.80 1.45 3.68
N VAL A 159 31.55 1.75 3.39
CA VAL A 159 30.44 1.51 4.32
C VAL A 159 29.85 0.11 4.13
N GLY A 160 30.02 -0.47 2.93
CA GLY A 160 29.48 -1.77 2.56
C GLY A 160 29.93 -2.90 3.48
N GLU A 161 31.24 -2.98 3.79
CA GLU A 161 31.77 -4.03 4.68
C GLU A 161 31.24 -3.89 6.12
N VAL A 162 31.11 -2.65 6.61
CA VAL A 162 30.57 -2.38 7.96
C VAL A 162 29.08 -2.72 8.01
N VAL A 163 28.32 -2.30 7.00
CA VAL A 163 26.88 -2.60 6.90
C VAL A 163 26.64 -4.09 6.72
N GLU A 164 27.40 -4.78 5.87
CA GLU A 164 27.29 -6.22 5.67
C GLU A 164 27.60 -6.98 6.98
N GLY A 165 28.65 -6.62 7.67
CA GLY A 165 28.97 -7.18 8.99
C GLY A 165 27.89 -6.92 10.03
N LEU A 166 27.30 -5.71 10.03
CA LEU A 166 26.19 -5.34 10.92
C LEU A 166 24.92 -6.13 10.57
N MET A 167 24.58 -6.30 9.30
CA MET A 167 23.42 -7.08 8.85
C MET A 167 23.54 -8.55 9.21
N LEU A 168 24.74 -9.12 9.18
CA LEU A 168 24.99 -10.48 9.68
C LEU A 168 24.73 -10.58 11.18
N LYS A 169 25.24 -9.64 11.99
CA LYS A 169 24.98 -9.59 13.43
C LYS A 169 23.50 -9.44 13.76
N LEU A 170 22.79 -8.59 13.02
CA LEU A 170 21.34 -8.43 13.14
C LEU A 170 20.60 -9.72 12.77
N GLY A 171 20.99 -10.39 11.68
CA GLY A 171 20.45 -11.68 11.29
C GLY A 171 20.63 -12.75 12.35
N GLU A 172 21.84 -12.89 12.90
CA GLU A 172 22.14 -13.83 14.00
C GLU A 172 21.33 -13.51 15.27
N PHE A 173 21.19 -12.23 15.60
CA PHE A 173 20.43 -11.79 16.77
C PHE A 173 18.96 -12.17 16.67
N PHE A 174 18.30 -11.88 15.54
CA PHE A 174 16.87 -12.15 15.35
C PHE A 174 16.54 -13.59 14.94
N GLN A 175 17.53 -14.44 14.67
CA GLN A 175 17.35 -15.90 14.53
C GLN A 175 17.24 -16.64 15.88
N ARG A 176 17.42 -15.94 17.01
CA ARG A 176 17.25 -16.54 18.35
C ARG A 176 15.79 -16.95 18.57
N LYS A 177 15.60 -18.01 19.32
CA LYS A 177 14.25 -18.58 19.58
C LYS A 177 13.27 -17.58 20.20
N GLU A 178 13.78 -16.63 20.97
CA GLU A 178 12.96 -15.59 21.63
C GLU A 178 12.25 -14.66 20.65
N PHE A 179 12.78 -14.49 19.45
CA PHE A 179 12.19 -13.65 18.38
C PHE A 179 11.43 -14.46 17.31
N ASN A 180 11.30 -15.78 17.49
CA ASN A 180 10.67 -16.62 16.47
C ASN A 180 9.21 -16.21 16.19
N ASP A 181 8.44 -15.91 17.22
CA ASP A 181 7.04 -15.51 17.10
C ASP A 181 6.93 -14.12 16.45
N ASP A 182 7.82 -13.21 16.82
CA ASP A 182 7.93 -11.88 16.20
C ASP A 182 8.26 -11.99 14.70
N PHE A 183 9.24 -12.83 14.35
CA PHE A 183 9.65 -13.03 12.97
C PHE A 183 8.52 -13.64 12.11
N GLN A 184 7.86 -14.68 12.60
CA GLN A 184 6.75 -15.32 11.90
C GLN A 184 5.56 -14.37 11.73
N ARG A 185 5.24 -13.60 12.77
CA ARG A 185 4.20 -12.58 12.70
C ARG A 185 4.53 -11.47 11.71
N ALA A 186 5.75 -10.95 11.76
CA ALA A 186 6.22 -9.94 10.81
C ALA A 186 6.14 -10.43 9.36
N LEU A 187 6.60 -11.65 9.11
CA LEU A 187 6.56 -12.27 7.78
C LEU A 187 5.11 -12.46 7.31
N PHE A 188 4.22 -12.90 8.18
CA PHE A 188 2.80 -13.04 7.85
C PHE A 188 2.15 -11.69 7.50
N LEU A 189 2.42 -10.64 8.28
CA LEU A 189 1.89 -9.29 8.02
C LEU A 189 2.45 -8.69 6.72
N PHE A 190 3.75 -8.88 6.51
CA PHE A 190 4.43 -8.36 5.31
C PHE A 190 3.97 -9.07 4.04
N SER A 191 3.82 -10.39 4.09
CA SER A 191 3.37 -11.17 2.93
C SER A 191 1.99 -10.75 2.45
N GLY A 192 1.02 -10.54 3.36
CA GLY A 192 -0.33 -10.15 2.97
C GLY A 192 -0.91 -11.03 1.85
N PRO A 193 -2.04 -10.68 1.27
CA PRO A 193 -2.62 -11.45 0.17
C PRO A 193 -1.93 -11.24 -1.18
N PHE A 194 -1.10 -10.20 -1.33
CA PHE A 194 -0.45 -9.85 -2.61
C PHE A 194 1.06 -10.12 -2.63
N ASN A 195 1.70 -10.22 -1.47
CA ASN A 195 3.13 -10.48 -1.34
C ASN A 195 3.36 -11.92 -0.90
N SER A 196 3.01 -12.91 -1.73
CA SER A 196 3.42 -14.30 -1.46
C SER A 196 4.94 -14.40 -1.51
N ILE A 197 5.51 -15.24 -0.63
CA ILE A 197 6.96 -15.55 -0.70
C ILE A 197 7.23 -16.09 -2.11
N PRO A 198 8.10 -15.46 -2.91
CA PRO A 198 8.35 -15.89 -4.27
C PRO A 198 8.92 -17.31 -4.28
N GLU A 199 8.30 -18.21 -5.02
CA GLU A 199 8.85 -19.55 -5.29
C GLU A 199 9.90 -19.54 -6.42
N ALA A 200 10.05 -18.37 -7.07
CA ALA A 200 10.64 -18.24 -8.39
C ALA A 200 12.12 -17.78 -8.42
N GLU A 201 12.46 -16.87 -9.31
CA GLU A 201 13.81 -16.50 -9.69
C GLU A 201 14.67 -15.96 -8.53
N PRO A 202 15.99 -16.24 -8.48
CA PRO A 202 16.85 -15.79 -7.37
C PRO A 202 16.83 -14.26 -7.11
N GLY A 203 16.57 -13.45 -8.14
CA GLY A 203 16.50 -12.00 -8.03
C GLY A 203 15.24 -11.52 -7.30
N GLU A 204 14.07 -12.10 -7.59
CA GLU A 204 12.80 -11.75 -6.91
C GLU A 204 12.81 -12.17 -5.44
N VAL A 205 13.38 -13.33 -5.15
CA VAL A 205 13.60 -13.81 -3.78
C VAL A 205 14.46 -12.83 -3.00
N SER A 206 15.55 -12.33 -3.62
CA SER A 206 16.44 -11.35 -2.99
C SER A 206 15.72 -10.04 -2.67
N MET A 207 14.93 -9.52 -3.60
CA MET A 207 14.17 -8.26 -3.43
C MET A 207 13.12 -8.37 -2.32
N PHE A 208 12.34 -9.46 -2.31
CA PHE A 208 11.37 -9.71 -1.23
C PHE A 208 12.02 -9.67 0.16
N TRP A 209 13.17 -10.34 0.33
CA TRP A 209 13.86 -10.37 1.62
C TRP A 209 14.48 -9.04 1.99
N GLN A 210 14.96 -8.24 1.03
CA GLN A 210 15.45 -6.89 1.31
C GLN A 210 14.32 -5.99 1.82
N GLU A 211 13.17 -5.99 1.15
CA GLU A 211 11.99 -5.23 1.60
C GLU A 211 11.44 -5.73 2.95
N PHE A 212 11.44 -7.05 3.16
CA PHE A 212 11.03 -7.63 4.44
C PHE A 212 11.95 -7.19 5.58
N TRP A 213 13.27 -7.24 5.38
CA TRP A 213 14.23 -6.82 6.40
C TRP A 213 14.15 -5.32 6.68
N ASP A 214 13.92 -4.48 5.67
CA ASP A 214 13.66 -3.05 5.85
C ASP A 214 12.44 -2.84 6.74
N TYR A 215 11.32 -3.47 6.41
CA TYR A 215 10.12 -3.44 7.25
C TYR A 215 10.37 -4.00 8.65
N PHE A 216 10.98 -5.16 8.76
CA PHE A 216 11.19 -5.83 10.04
C PHE A 216 12.05 -4.99 10.98
N LEU A 217 13.15 -4.43 10.51
CA LEU A 217 14.07 -3.68 11.35
C LEU A 217 13.52 -2.33 11.80
N PHE A 218 12.80 -1.62 10.94
CA PHE A 218 12.46 -0.22 11.17
C PHE A 218 10.98 0.04 11.49
N ASP A 219 10.04 -0.79 10.99
CA ASP A 219 8.60 -0.54 11.16
C ASP A 219 7.94 -1.55 12.10
N TYR A 220 8.37 -2.81 12.07
CA TYR A 220 7.79 -3.85 12.92
C TYR A 220 7.97 -3.49 14.40
N ARG A 221 6.98 -3.87 15.22
CA ARG A 221 6.99 -3.64 16.65
C ARG A 221 7.00 -4.97 17.39
N LEU A 222 8.07 -5.21 18.17
CA LEU A 222 8.23 -6.43 18.95
C LEU A 222 7.07 -6.60 19.93
N LEU A 223 6.56 -7.82 20.02
CA LEU A 223 5.40 -8.18 20.84
C LEU A 223 5.58 -7.81 22.31
N ALA A 224 6.78 -8.03 22.84
CA ALA A 224 7.07 -7.90 24.25
C ALA A 224 7.14 -6.45 24.76
N ASN A 225 7.67 -5.53 23.97
CA ASN A 225 8.04 -4.19 24.45
C ASN A 225 7.62 -3.04 23.52
N ASP A 226 7.00 -3.33 22.37
CA ASP A 226 6.57 -2.34 21.36
C ASP A 226 7.72 -1.49 20.78
N GLN A 227 8.96 -1.98 20.84
CA GLN A 227 10.12 -1.33 20.21
C GLN A 227 10.37 -1.90 18.81
N THR A 228 11.04 -1.13 17.96
CA THR A 228 11.53 -1.66 16.70
C THR A 228 12.71 -2.61 16.94
N PRO A 229 12.89 -3.66 16.11
CA PRO A 229 14.02 -4.56 16.21
C PRO A 229 15.37 -3.86 16.26
N ILE A 230 15.62 -2.87 15.41
CA ILE A 230 16.89 -2.14 15.43
C ILE A 230 17.14 -1.46 16.78
N LYS A 231 16.10 -0.94 17.45
CA LYS A 231 16.21 -0.30 18.76
C LYS A 231 16.49 -1.34 19.87
N GLU A 232 15.85 -2.50 19.78
CA GLU A 232 16.12 -3.63 20.70
C GLU A 232 17.56 -4.11 20.58
N PHE A 233 18.04 -4.31 19.36
CA PHE A 233 19.43 -4.67 19.09
C PHE A 233 20.41 -3.63 19.63
N ALA A 234 20.19 -2.34 19.33
CA ALA A 234 21.02 -1.26 19.82
C ALA A 234 21.07 -1.22 21.36
N THR A 235 19.94 -1.42 22.03
CA THR A 235 19.85 -1.39 23.48
C THR A 235 20.62 -2.53 24.14
N THR A 236 20.59 -3.72 23.52
CA THR A 236 21.14 -4.96 24.12
C THR A 236 22.59 -5.22 23.71
N HIS A 237 23.03 -4.79 22.52
CA HIS A 237 24.34 -5.13 21.94
C HIS A 237 25.26 -3.94 21.71
N TRP A 238 24.90 -2.72 22.16
CA TRP A 238 25.68 -1.50 21.93
C TRP A 238 27.17 -1.64 22.30
N ASN A 239 27.47 -2.29 23.41
CA ASN A 239 28.84 -2.46 23.91
C ASN A 239 29.67 -3.52 23.15
N GLU A 240 29.03 -4.32 22.32
CA GLU A 240 29.67 -5.33 21.49
C GLU A 240 30.02 -4.80 20.09
N LEU A 241 29.53 -3.60 19.75
CA LEU A 241 29.76 -2.93 18.48
C LEU A 241 31.06 -2.12 18.55
N ASN A 242 31.81 -2.13 17.43
CA ASN A 242 32.92 -1.21 17.28
C ASN A 242 32.43 0.22 17.01
N SER A 243 33.33 1.23 17.01
CA SER A 243 32.97 2.63 16.87
C SER A 243 32.31 2.98 15.50
N GLU A 244 32.67 2.29 14.44
CA GLU A 244 32.09 2.48 13.11
C GLU A 244 30.68 1.87 13.05
N GLU A 245 30.50 0.67 13.57
CA GLU A 245 29.20 0.02 13.70
C GLU A 245 28.25 0.83 14.59
N GLN A 246 28.74 1.37 15.72
CA GLN A 246 27.94 2.22 16.61
C GLN A 246 27.43 3.45 15.87
N ARG A 247 28.30 4.10 15.07
CA ARG A 247 27.91 5.27 14.27
C ARG A 247 26.83 4.90 13.25
N VAL A 248 26.99 3.78 12.55
CA VAL A 248 25.97 3.30 11.59
C VAL A 248 24.65 2.98 12.30
N VAL A 249 24.68 2.28 13.42
CA VAL A 249 23.47 1.96 14.19
C VAL A 249 22.81 3.24 14.72
N GLU A 250 23.57 4.24 15.13
CA GLU A 250 23.03 5.54 15.56
C GLU A 250 22.29 6.23 14.42
N ASP A 251 22.85 6.22 13.21
CA ASP A 251 22.19 6.75 12.02
C ASP A 251 20.92 5.95 11.69
N LEU A 252 20.97 4.61 11.79
CA LEU A 252 19.82 3.73 11.58
C LEU A 252 18.67 3.97 12.57
N LEU A 253 18.98 4.35 13.81
CA LEU A 253 17.96 4.67 14.83
C LEU A 253 17.19 5.96 14.53
N HIS A 254 17.74 6.83 13.69
CA HIS A 254 17.15 8.11 13.28
C HIS A 254 16.50 8.08 11.90
N THR A 255 16.37 6.89 11.29
CA THR A 255 15.66 6.76 10.02
C THR A 255 14.19 7.07 10.13
N GLU A 256 13.65 7.68 9.09
CA GLU A 256 12.23 7.95 8.95
C GLU A 256 11.70 7.38 7.63
N PHE A 257 10.51 6.79 7.68
CA PHE A 257 9.81 6.39 6.47
C PHE A 257 9.31 7.62 5.74
N ALA A 258 9.72 7.77 4.49
CA ALA A 258 9.35 8.90 3.65
C ALA A 258 8.65 8.42 2.37
N VAL A 259 7.68 9.21 1.91
CA VAL A 259 7.04 9.07 0.60
C VAL A 259 7.29 10.35 -0.17
N PHE A 260 7.97 10.27 -1.30
CA PHE A 260 8.47 11.47 -1.97
C PHE A 260 8.48 11.35 -3.50
N THR A 261 8.63 12.49 -4.14
CA THR A 261 8.84 12.61 -5.59
C THR A 261 10.10 13.41 -5.87
N ILE A 262 10.72 13.19 -7.02
CA ILE A 262 11.86 13.98 -7.47
C ILE A 262 11.33 15.26 -8.14
N ASN A 263 11.67 16.41 -7.56
CA ASN A 263 11.25 17.72 -8.03
C ASN A 263 12.14 18.20 -9.18
N LYS A 264 13.45 18.06 -9.03
CA LYS A 264 14.43 18.44 -10.07
C LYS A 264 15.77 17.70 -9.90
N VAL A 265 16.50 17.58 -11.00
CA VAL A 265 17.90 17.19 -11.01
C VAL A 265 18.77 18.42 -10.67
N ILE A 266 19.59 18.30 -9.65
CA ILE A 266 20.53 19.37 -9.26
C ILE A 266 21.78 19.30 -10.12
N ASN A 267 22.36 18.11 -10.24
CA ASN A 267 23.53 17.79 -11.07
C ASN A 267 23.58 16.26 -11.34
N THR A 268 24.69 15.76 -11.84
CA THR A 268 24.89 14.32 -12.13
C THR A 268 24.83 13.44 -10.87
N ASP A 269 25.05 14.00 -9.68
CA ASP A 269 25.23 13.24 -8.45
C ASP A 269 24.03 13.39 -7.50
N TRP A 270 23.23 14.44 -7.67
CA TRP A 270 22.18 14.82 -6.71
C TRP A 270 20.86 15.21 -7.38
N VAL A 271 19.78 14.78 -6.74
CA VAL A 271 18.40 15.21 -7.02
C VAL A 271 17.79 15.90 -5.80
N GLU A 272 16.86 16.81 -6.07
CA GLU A 272 16.02 17.43 -5.04
C GLU A 272 14.70 16.69 -4.98
N CYS A 273 14.38 16.19 -3.80
CA CYS A 273 13.15 15.46 -3.51
C CYS A 273 12.20 16.30 -2.67
N VAL A 274 10.90 16.05 -2.82
CA VAL A 274 9.85 16.66 -2.00
C VAL A 274 9.01 15.55 -1.38
N ASN A 275 8.90 15.57 -0.05
CA ASN A 275 8.03 14.67 0.68
C ASN A 275 6.56 14.97 0.35
N MET A 276 5.80 13.96 -0.04
CA MET A 276 4.41 14.08 -0.48
C MET A 276 3.47 14.62 0.61
N PHE A 277 3.78 14.36 1.87
CA PHE A 277 2.90 14.63 3.01
C PHE A 277 3.36 15.81 3.86
N THR A 278 4.69 15.96 4.08
CA THR A 278 5.26 17.04 4.90
C THR A 278 5.67 18.24 4.08
N GLU A 279 5.74 18.10 2.75
CA GLU A 279 6.28 19.09 1.82
C GLU A 279 7.75 19.48 2.08
N GLU A 280 8.41 18.72 2.93
CA GLU A 280 9.83 18.91 3.22
C GLU A 280 10.68 18.63 1.96
N VAL A 281 11.65 19.52 1.73
CA VAL A 281 12.58 19.41 0.61
C VAL A 281 13.91 18.87 1.11
N PHE A 282 14.38 17.80 0.50
CA PHE A 282 15.67 17.18 0.84
C PHE A 282 16.41 16.72 -0.42
N LYS A 283 17.67 16.33 -0.27
CA LYS A 283 18.50 15.90 -1.39
C LYS A 283 18.83 14.43 -1.25
N LEU A 284 18.79 13.73 -2.38
CA LEU A 284 19.25 12.35 -2.49
C LEU A 284 20.26 12.22 -3.63
N PRO A 285 21.10 11.19 -3.61
CA PRO A 285 21.91 10.82 -4.76
C PRO A 285 21.05 10.62 -6.00
N HIS A 286 21.61 10.96 -7.17
CA HIS A 286 20.91 10.84 -8.44
C HIS A 286 20.68 9.35 -8.76
N PRO A 287 19.42 8.89 -8.88
CA PRO A 287 19.15 7.53 -9.32
C PRO A 287 19.53 7.37 -10.80
N GLU A 288 19.83 6.15 -11.22
CA GLU A 288 20.18 5.83 -12.62
C GLU A 288 18.98 5.84 -13.58
N PHE A 289 18.05 6.79 -13.41
CA PHE A 289 16.87 6.94 -14.27
C PHE A 289 16.95 8.19 -15.14
N ASP A 290 16.37 8.14 -16.35
CA ASP A 290 16.17 9.35 -17.14
C ASP A 290 15.21 10.32 -16.42
N TYR A 291 15.48 11.63 -16.54
CA TYR A 291 14.66 12.67 -15.91
C TYR A 291 13.17 12.60 -16.30
N LYS A 292 12.87 12.22 -17.54
CA LYS A 292 11.49 12.04 -18.00
C LYS A 292 10.75 10.93 -17.24
N GLU A 293 11.46 9.87 -16.89
CA GLU A 293 10.90 8.75 -16.11
C GLU A 293 10.72 9.13 -14.65
N MET A 294 11.73 9.79 -14.05
CA MET A 294 11.70 10.23 -12.65
C MET A 294 10.49 11.11 -12.31
N LYS A 295 10.05 11.95 -13.24
CA LYS A 295 8.93 12.88 -13.06
C LYS A 295 7.61 12.17 -12.71
N HIS A 296 7.42 10.94 -13.21
CA HIS A 296 6.20 10.15 -13.00
C HIS A 296 6.36 9.07 -11.94
N MET A 297 7.48 9.04 -11.24
CA MET A 297 7.74 8.04 -10.20
C MET A 297 7.35 8.54 -8.80
N LEU A 298 6.81 7.65 -8.02
CA LEU A 298 6.64 7.77 -6.58
C LEU A 298 7.71 6.91 -5.91
N PHE A 299 8.39 7.48 -4.93
CA PHE A 299 9.42 6.80 -4.14
C PHE A 299 8.96 6.70 -2.69
N PHE A 300 9.19 5.57 -2.06
CA PHE A 300 8.94 5.43 -0.63
C PHE A 300 9.88 4.38 0.01
N GLY A 301 10.21 4.61 1.26
CA GLY A 301 11.09 3.78 2.05
C GLY A 301 11.75 4.56 3.18
N HIS A 302 12.71 3.92 3.86
CA HIS A 302 13.44 4.57 4.95
C HIS A 302 14.57 5.44 4.42
N VAL A 303 14.52 6.70 4.76
CA VAL A 303 15.51 7.72 4.38
C VAL A 303 16.35 8.08 5.59
N PHE A 304 17.64 8.03 5.42
CA PHE A 304 18.63 8.46 6.44
C PHE A 304 19.01 9.89 6.16
N SER A 305 18.67 10.80 7.07
CA SER A 305 19.08 12.17 6.95
C SER A 305 20.29 12.42 7.84
N ARG A 306 21.44 12.57 7.28
CA ARG A 306 22.61 13.36 7.71
C ARG A 306 23.85 12.83 7.02
N GLU A 307 24.45 13.60 6.13
CA GLU A 307 25.77 13.42 5.49
C GLU A 307 26.15 12.05 4.93
N THR A 308 25.54 10.95 5.39
CA THR A 308 25.76 9.58 4.95
C THR A 308 24.43 8.93 4.59
N VAL A 309 24.05 8.99 3.33
CA VAL A 309 22.78 8.41 2.85
C VAL A 309 22.97 6.91 2.63
N LEU A 310 22.71 6.12 3.66
CA LEU A 310 22.50 4.68 3.53
C LEU A 310 21.04 4.46 3.13
N ILE A 311 20.78 4.32 1.85
CA ILE A 311 19.43 3.99 1.37
C ILE A 311 19.44 2.50 1.06
N ASN A 312 19.00 1.69 2.02
CA ASN A 312 19.00 0.25 1.85
C ASN A 312 17.85 -0.25 0.95
N CYS A 313 16.69 0.38 1.01
CA CYS A 313 15.53 -0.11 0.26
C CYS A 313 14.54 1.02 -0.02
N ILE A 314 14.69 1.70 -1.15
CA ILE A 314 13.67 2.63 -1.62
C ILE A 314 12.91 1.97 -2.76
N THR A 315 11.61 1.80 -2.55
CA THR A 315 10.69 1.33 -3.59
C THR A 315 10.36 2.50 -4.51
N SER A 316 10.51 2.30 -5.82
CA SER A 316 10.14 3.27 -6.84
C SER A 316 9.05 2.70 -7.74
N ILE A 317 8.01 3.49 -8.01
CA ILE A 317 6.86 3.06 -8.80
C ILE A 317 6.48 4.18 -9.77
N LYS A 318 6.33 3.83 -11.04
CA LYS A 318 5.77 4.73 -12.04
C LYS A 318 4.26 4.75 -11.92
N LEU A 319 3.67 5.92 -11.70
CA LEU A 319 2.25 6.10 -11.44
C LEU A 319 1.66 7.23 -12.28
N SER A 320 0.39 7.08 -12.66
CA SER A 320 -0.43 8.20 -13.15
C SER A 320 -0.66 9.24 -12.04
N SER A 321 -0.93 10.47 -12.41
CA SER A 321 -1.24 11.55 -11.45
C SER A 321 -2.50 11.25 -10.63
N ASN A 322 -3.51 10.61 -11.23
CA ASN A 322 -4.72 10.18 -10.53
C ASN A 322 -4.42 9.11 -9.48
N LEU A 323 -3.67 8.07 -9.84
CA LEU A 323 -3.34 7.01 -8.91
C LEU A 323 -2.48 7.54 -7.76
N ARG A 324 -1.55 8.46 -8.03
CA ARG A 324 -0.76 9.17 -7.01
C ARG A 324 -1.66 9.96 -6.06
N ARG A 325 -2.65 10.69 -6.59
CA ARG A 325 -3.63 11.43 -5.78
C ARG A 325 -4.43 10.47 -4.90
N ARG A 326 -4.92 9.35 -5.46
CA ARG A 326 -5.66 8.34 -4.70
C ARG A 326 -4.84 7.71 -3.58
N ILE A 327 -3.57 7.36 -3.84
CA ILE A 327 -2.65 6.89 -2.79
C ILE A 327 -2.53 7.93 -1.67
N LYS A 328 -2.38 9.21 -2.04
CA LYS A 328 -2.34 10.30 -1.06
C LYS A 328 -3.64 10.39 -0.24
N ASP A 329 -4.79 10.31 -0.90
CA ASP A 329 -6.10 10.39 -0.24
C ASP A 329 -6.34 9.21 0.71
N GLU A 330 -5.96 7.98 0.31
CA GLU A 330 -6.05 6.82 1.19
C GLU A 330 -5.13 6.94 2.41
N ALA A 331 -3.90 7.40 2.24
CA ALA A 331 -2.98 7.64 3.35
C ALA A 331 -3.51 8.72 4.31
N LEU A 332 -4.13 9.79 3.79
CA LEU A 332 -4.78 10.82 4.60
C LEU A 332 -5.92 10.24 5.44
N ARG A 333 -6.72 9.32 4.88
CA ARG A 333 -7.80 8.63 5.61
C ARG A 333 -7.24 7.73 6.71
N GLN A 334 -6.20 6.95 6.41
CA GLN A 334 -5.54 6.10 7.42
C GLN A 334 -4.96 6.93 8.56
N LYS A 335 -4.33 8.07 8.22
CA LYS A 335 -3.84 9.01 9.23
C LYS A 335 -4.98 9.58 10.07
N ALA A 336 -6.12 9.94 9.47
CA ALA A 336 -7.30 10.42 10.19
C ALA A 336 -7.86 9.36 11.15
N ILE A 337 -7.83 8.07 10.77
CA ILE A 337 -8.18 6.96 11.68
C ILE A 337 -7.21 6.91 12.87
N PHE A 338 -5.90 7.03 12.60
CA PHE A 338 -4.88 7.03 13.65
C PHE A 338 -5.01 8.23 14.59
N GLU A 339 -5.39 9.41 14.08
CA GLU A 339 -5.62 10.62 14.88
C GLU A 339 -6.80 10.49 15.86
N ILE A 340 -7.71 9.55 15.67
CA ILE A 340 -8.76 9.24 16.66
C ILE A 340 -8.15 8.62 17.93
N GLN A 341 -7.05 7.87 17.79
CA GLN A 341 -6.31 7.31 18.92
C GLN A 341 -5.30 8.32 19.50
N GLN A 342 -4.62 9.04 18.64
CA GLN A 342 -3.56 9.99 18.96
C GLN A 342 -3.83 11.36 18.29
N PRO A 343 -4.65 12.23 18.93
CA PRO A 343 -5.00 13.52 18.35
C PRO A 343 -3.75 14.39 18.06
N GLY A 344 -3.68 14.93 16.85
CA GLY A 344 -2.57 15.76 16.41
C GLY A 344 -1.29 15.00 16.03
N ALA A 345 -1.38 13.69 15.82
CA ALA A 345 -0.24 12.89 15.38
C ALA A 345 0.40 13.43 14.10
N THR A 346 1.73 13.48 14.08
CA THR A 346 2.52 13.86 12.90
C THR A 346 2.54 12.73 11.88
N TRP A 347 3.02 13.00 10.65
CA TRP A 347 3.25 11.97 9.64
C TRP A 347 4.36 11.00 10.07
N THR A 348 5.41 11.48 10.72
CA THR A 348 6.48 10.64 11.29
C THR A 348 5.92 9.65 12.31
N GLU A 349 5.06 10.11 13.23
CA GLU A 349 4.40 9.22 14.21
C GLU A 349 3.47 8.22 13.54
N PHE A 350 2.71 8.62 12.52
CA PHE A 350 1.87 7.72 11.76
C PHE A 350 2.71 6.64 11.06
N PHE A 351 3.69 7.02 10.27
CA PHE A 351 4.52 6.07 9.52
C PHE A 351 5.39 5.20 10.43
N SER A 352 5.85 5.71 11.59
CA SER A 352 6.59 4.89 12.55
C SER A 352 5.84 3.64 13.04
N ARG A 353 4.54 3.55 12.77
CA ARG A 353 3.69 2.40 13.13
C ARG A 353 2.96 1.79 11.93
N HIS A 354 2.61 2.59 10.93
CA HIS A 354 1.71 2.21 9.86
C HIS A 354 2.32 2.28 8.45
N ALA A 355 3.67 2.30 8.34
CA ALA A 355 4.33 2.28 7.03
C ALA A 355 3.96 1.02 6.22
N LEU A 356 3.81 -0.15 6.87
CA LEU A 356 3.35 -1.35 6.19
C LEU A 356 1.92 -1.23 5.65
N ALA A 357 1.01 -0.57 6.39
CA ALA A 357 -0.35 -0.32 5.90
C ALA A 357 -0.32 0.54 4.63
N PHE A 358 0.57 1.54 4.56
CA PHE A 358 0.79 2.33 3.36
C PHE A 358 1.33 1.48 2.20
N ARG A 359 2.34 0.63 2.44
CA ARG A 359 2.88 -0.30 1.42
C ARG A 359 1.78 -1.18 0.84
N HIS A 360 0.98 -1.81 1.69
CA HIS A 360 -0.18 -2.61 1.24
C HIS A 360 -1.24 -1.79 0.50
N THR A 361 -1.48 -0.54 0.91
CA THR A 361 -2.40 0.36 0.20
C THR A 361 -1.93 0.60 -1.23
N VAL A 362 -0.65 0.85 -1.42
CA VAL A 362 -0.05 1.01 -2.75
C VAL A 362 -0.22 -0.28 -3.56
N ASP A 363 0.07 -1.45 -2.98
CA ASP A 363 -0.07 -2.75 -3.66
C ASP A 363 -1.54 -3.02 -4.05
N VAL A 364 -2.50 -2.74 -3.18
CA VAL A 364 -3.93 -2.89 -3.49
C VAL A 364 -4.33 -1.97 -4.65
N LEU A 365 -3.95 -0.70 -4.61
CA LEU A 365 -4.32 0.27 -5.65
C LEU A 365 -3.64 -0.02 -6.99
N LEU A 366 -2.42 -0.55 -6.99
CA LEU A 366 -1.75 -0.99 -8.20
C LEU A 366 -2.47 -2.17 -8.87
N ASN A 367 -3.03 -3.08 -8.08
CA ASN A 367 -3.75 -4.25 -8.57
C ASN A 367 -5.22 -3.97 -8.87
N MET A 368 -5.84 -3.07 -8.09
CA MET A 368 -7.28 -2.80 -8.12
C MET A 368 -7.56 -1.30 -7.94
N ALA A 369 -7.22 -0.49 -8.93
CA ALA A 369 -7.29 0.98 -8.86
C ALA A 369 -8.66 1.56 -8.46
N LYS A 370 -9.75 0.82 -8.61
CA LYS A 370 -11.12 1.28 -8.28
C LYS A 370 -11.57 1.02 -6.85
N LEU A 371 -10.82 0.25 -6.05
CA LEU A 371 -11.23 -0.04 -4.68
C LEU A 371 -11.00 1.16 -3.75
N ASN A 372 -11.96 1.42 -2.88
CA ASN A 372 -11.74 2.20 -1.68
C ASN A 372 -11.07 1.28 -0.66
N VAL A 373 -9.82 1.56 -0.34
CA VAL A 373 -8.99 0.68 0.49
C VAL A 373 -9.28 0.90 1.97
N THR A 374 -9.51 2.16 2.35
CA THR A 374 -9.76 2.52 3.75
C THR A 374 -11.26 2.67 4.00
N PRO A 375 -11.86 1.96 5.00
CA PRO A 375 -13.28 2.07 5.31
C PRO A 375 -13.65 3.48 5.76
N PHE A 376 -14.50 4.16 4.98
CA PHE A 376 -14.92 5.54 5.22
C PHE A 376 -15.86 5.73 6.41
N ASP A 377 -16.78 4.79 6.59
CA ASP A 377 -17.91 4.90 7.54
C ASP A 377 -17.47 5.12 8.98
N GLN A 378 -16.19 4.91 9.25
CA GLN A 378 -15.62 4.96 10.58
C GLN A 378 -14.99 6.32 10.93
N ILE A 379 -14.60 7.11 9.93
CA ILE A 379 -13.96 8.43 10.16
C ILE A 379 -15.00 9.49 10.53
N GLU A 380 -16.19 9.39 9.94
CA GLU A 380 -17.30 10.34 10.16
C GLU A 380 -18.16 10.00 11.37
N ARG A 381 -17.88 8.91 12.07
CA ARG A 381 -18.68 8.42 13.18
C ARG A 381 -18.47 9.28 14.43
N SER A 382 -19.57 9.74 15.03
CA SER A 382 -19.51 10.35 16.36
C SER A 382 -19.40 9.27 17.44
N PHE A 383 -18.44 9.43 18.34
CA PHE A 383 -18.23 8.51 19.45
C PHE A 383 -18.86 9.04 20.74
N PRO A 384 -19.29 8.14 21.67
CA PRO A 384 -19.79 8.56 22.99
C PRO A 384 -18.75 9.42 23.71
N ILE A 385 -19.18 10.56 24.25
CA ILE A 385 -18.32 11.42 25.04
C ILE A 385 -18.10 10.79 26.41
N ILE A 386 -16.86 10.50 26.75
CA ILE A 386 -16.47 9.87 28.00
C ILE A 386 -16.12 10.98 29.01
N VAL A 387 -17.01 11.25 29.96
CA VAL A 387 -16.89 12.38 30.90
C VAL A 387 -16.62 11.94 32.35
N ASN A 388 -16.74 10.68 32.68
CA ASN A 388 -16.66 10.18 34.07
C ASN A 388 -15.22 9.74 34.43
N GLN A 389 -14.80 10.12 35.67
CA GLN A 389 -13.49 9.78 36.25
C GLN A 389 -13.56 8.54 37.17
N ARG A 390 -14.24 7.47 36.75
CA ARG A 390 -14.26 6.24 37.52
C ARG A 390 -12.96 5.45 37.32
N GLN A 391 -12.38 4.95 38.42
CA GLN A 391 -11.23 4.06 38.31
C GLN A 391 -11.67 2.70 37.76
N PRO A 392 -10.99 2.16 36.74
CA PRO A 392 -11.27 0.83 36.22
C PRO A 392 -10.92 -0.25 37.25
N ASN A 393 -11.50 -1.44 37.10
CA ASN A 393 -11.19 -2.54 38.00
C ASN A 393 -9.81 -3.14 37.68
N GLU A 394 -8.83 -2.93 38.55
CA GLU A 394 -7.44 -3.35 38.39
C GLU A 394 -7.28 -4.87 38.27
N GLN A 395 -8.14 -5.67 38.93
CA GLN A 395 -8.08 -7.13 38.83
C GLN A 395 -8.41 -7.63 37.42
N VAL A 396 -9.35 -6.94 36.74
CA VAL A 396 -9.68 -7.25 35.33
C VAL A 396 -8.50 -6.91 34.44
N MET A 397 -7.87 -5.75 34.65
CA MET A 397 -6.71 -5.30 33.86
C MET A 397 -5.52 -6.26 34.05
N ALA A 398 -5.21 -6.64 35.28
CA ALA A 398 -4.12 -7.57 35.56
C ALA A 398 -4.32 -8.95 34.91
N LEU A 399 -5.58 -9.42 34.84
CA LEU A 399 -5.88 -10.71 34.22
C LEU A 399 -5.74 -10.67 32.70
N PHE A 400 -6.28 -9.68 32.01
CA PHE A 400 -6.13 -9.65 30.55
C PHE A 400 -4.70 -9.28 30.14
N ALA A 401 -4.00 -8.42 30.88
CA ALA A 401 -2.58 -8.15 30.64
C ALA A 401 -1.69 -9.39 30.77
N LYS A 402 -2.06 -10.33 31.64
CA LYS A 402 -1.37 -11.62 31.78
C LYS A 402 -1.69 -12.57 30.62
N ILE A 403 -2.94 -12.63 30.19
CA ILE A 403 -3.43 -13.64 29.24
C ILE A 403 -3.23 -13.22 27.79
N MET A 404 -3.33 -11.93 27.44
CA MET A 404 -3.21 -11.45 26.05
C MET A 404 -1.92 -11.88 25.36
N PRO A 405 -0.73 -11.86 25.99
CA PRO A 405 0.49 -12.35 25.36
C PRO A 405 0.45 -13.82 24.93
N GLU A 406 -0.27 -14.68 25.69
CA GLU A 406 -0.41 -16.11 25.37
C GLU A 406 -1.22 -16.32 24.07
N TYR A 407 -1.97 -15.31 23.64
CA TYR A 407 -2.73 -15.26 22.39
C TYR A 407 -2.03 -14.46 21.29
N GLY A 408 -0.77 -14.11 21.46
CA GLY A 408 0.04 -13.38 20.47
C GLY A 408 -0.26 -11.89 20.37
N PHE A 409 -0.97 -11.30 21.34
CA PHE A 409 -1.17 -9.86 21.38
C PHE A 409 0.08 -9.10 21.82
N SER A 410 0.38 -8.02 21.12
CA SER A 410 1.50 -7.13 21.42
C SER A 410 1.26 -6.30 22.68
N LYS A 411 2.33 -5.65 23.17
CA LYS A 411 2.21 -4.69 24.27
C LYS A 411 1.32 -3.49 23.91
N HIS A 412 1.32 -3.10 22.64
CA HIS A 412 0.41 -2.06 22.13
C HIS A 412 -1.06 -2.51 22.15
N ASP A 413 -1.34 -3.74 21.73
CA ASP A 413 -2.69 -4.31 21.77
C ASP A 413 -3.24 -4.36 23.19
N GLN A 414 -2.39 -4.69 24.17
CA GLN A 414 -2.74 -4.64 25.58
C GLN A 414 -3.15 -3.22 26.01
N SER A 415 -2.38 -2.21 25.60
CA SER A 415 -2.69 -0.80 25.89
C SER A 415 -4.03 -0.35 25.27
N LEU A 416 -4.34 -0.81 24.07
CA LEU A 416 -5.63 -0.54 23.42
C LEU A 416 -6.79 -1.27 24.13
N ALA A 417 -6.58 -2.51 24.59
CA ALA A 417 -7.56 -3.25 25.39
C ALA A 417 -7.77 -2.60 26.77
N GLU A 418 -6.72 -2.06 27.39
CA GLU A 418 -6.80 -1.26 28.60
C GLU A 418 -7.66 -0.01 28.39
N LYS A 419 -7.43 0.70 27.28
CA LYS A 419 -8.23 1.84 26.90
C LYS A 419 -9.71 1.44 26.71
N LEU A 420 -9.99 0.35 26.01
CA LEU A 420 -11.34 -0.17 25.80
C LEU A 420 -12.05 -0.47 27.15
N TRP A 421 -11.35 -1.12 28.08
CA TRP A 421 -11.88 -1.40 29.41
C TRP A 421 -12.11 -0.12 30.23
N ASN A 422 -11.19 0.84 30.17
CA ASN A 422 -11.31 2.11 30.85
C ASN A 422 -12.53 2.90 30.34
N ASP A 423 -12.66 3.03 29.02
CA ASP A 423 -13.75 3.74 28.37
C ASP A 423 -15.12 3.12 28.73
N PHE A 424 -15.21 1.78 28.69
CA PHE A 424 -16.39 1.04 29.12
C PHE A 424 -16.71 1.28 30.60
N SER A 425 -15.72 1.22 31.48
CA SER A 425 -15.89 1.39 32.92
C SER A 425 -16.38 2.80 33.29
N GLN A 426 -16.05 3.79 32.46
CA GLN A 426 -16.53 5.16 32.65
C GLN A 426 -17.98 5.36 32.24
N LEU A 427 -18.41 4.69 31.17
CA LEU A 427 -19.79 4.79 30.69
C LEU A 427 -20.78 3.90 31.47
N SER A 428 -20.30 2.81 32.07
CA SER A 428 -21.15 1.80 32.72
C SER A 428 -20.75 1.55 34.16
N SER A 429 -21.77 1.65 35.09
CA SER A 429 -21.60 1.25 36.49
C SER A 429 -21.73 -0.26 36.62
N VAL A 430 -20.67 -0.99 36.34
CA VAL A 430 -20.69 -2.46 36.39
C VAL A 430 -20.12 -2.98 37.70
N ALA A 431 -20.90 -3.78 38.41
CA ALA A 431 -20.41 -4.52 39.58
C ALA A 431 -19.59 -5.75 39.07
N VAL A 432 -18.29 -5.69 39.21
CA VAL A 432 -17.39 -6.80 38.84
C VAL A 432 -17.46 -7.88 39.90
N ARG A 433 -18.30 -8.91 39.70
CA ARG A 433 -18.41 -10.08 40.60
C ARG A 433 -17.36 -11.16 40.31
N LYS A 434 -17.00 -11.34 39.02
CA LYS A 434 -15.99 -12.28 38.54
C LYS A 434 -15.07 -11.55 37.56
N ALA A 435 -13.87 -11.20 37.99
CA ALA A 435 -12.92 -10.47 37.16
C ALA A 435 -12.54 -11.24 35.88
N GLY A 436 -12.37 -12.58 35.96
CA GLY A 436 -12.06 -13.42 34.80
C GLY A 436 -13.11 -13.36 33.67
N ALA A 437 -14.41 -13.25 34.02
CA ALA A 437 -15.46 -13.16 33.01
C ALA A 437 -15.44 -11.81 32.25
N TRP A 438 -15.01 -10.74 32.91
CA TRP A 438 -14.83 -9.44 32.26
C TRP A 438 -13.52 -9.38 31.48
N ALA A 439 -12.43 -9.94 32.02
CA ALA A 439 -11.15 -10.04 31.29
C ALA A 439 -11.33 -10.81 29.98
N ALA A 440 -11.96 -11.99 30.02
CA ALA A 440 -12.29 -12.75 28.82
C ALA A 440 -13.14 -11.97 27.83
N ALA A 441 -14.15 -11.21 28.31
CA ALA A 441 -15.01 -10.41 27.47
C ALA A 441 -14.27 -9.23 26.80
N VAL A 442 -13.33 -8.60 27.50
CA VAL A 442 -12.47 -7.54 26.95
C VAL A 442 -11.57 -8.09 25.84
N ILE A 443 -10.85 -9.20 26.12
CA ILE A 443 -9.98 -9.87 25.13
C ILE A 443 -10.81 -10.26 23.89
N TYR A 444 -11.97 -10.88 24.09
CA TYR A 444 -12.82 -11.32 23.00
C TYR A 444 -13.41 -10.13 22.20
N SER A 445 -13.79 -9.04 22.89
CA SER A 445 -14.24 -7.81 22.22
C SER A 445 -13.13 -7.18 21.37
N PHE A 446 -11.93 -7.10 21.91
CA PHE A 446 -10.77 -6.57 21.23
C PHE A 446 -10.41 -7.42 19.98
N ALA A 447 -10.46 -8.74 20.12
CA ALA A 447 -10.29 -9.67 19.01
C ALA A 447 -11.32 -9.45 17.89
N LEU A 448 -12.60 -9.29 18.24
CA LEU A 448 -13.67 -9.03 17.26
C LEU A 448 -13.52 -7.68 16.53
N ILE A 449 -12.99 -6.66 17.20
CA ILE A 449 -12.72 -5.36 16.61
C ILE A 449 -11.59 -5.48 15.58
N ASN A 450 -10.53 -6.21 15.89
CA ASN A 450 -9.30 -6.27 15.11
C ASN A 450 -9.21 -7.48 14.18
N SER A 451 -10.19 -8.38 14.23
CA SER A 451 -10.24 -9.63 13.44
C SER A 451 -9.01 -10.54 13.53
N PRO A 452 -8.27 -10.65 14.65
CA PRO A 452 -7.19 -11.62 14.73
C PRO A 452 -7.74 -13.03 14.54
N GLN A 453 -7.02 -13.84 13.80
CA GLN A 453 -7.41 -15.21 13.54
C GLN A 453 -7.25 -16.06 14.81
N GLY A 454 -8.24 -16.89 15.10
CA GLY A 454 -8.08 -18.02 16.00
C GLY A 454 -8.48 -17.84 17.45
N ILE A 455 -8.96 -16.67 17.93
CA ILE A 455 -9.41 -16.55 19.33
C ILE A 455 -10.88 -16.98 19.46
N SER A 456 -11.10 -18.08 20.17
CA SER A 456 -12.44 -18.56 20.47
C SER A 456 -12.88 -18.23 21.90
N ALA A 457 -14.19 -18.04 22.09
CA ALA A 457 -14.74 -17.84 23.44
C ALA A 457 -14.56 -19.07 24.33
N GLU A 458 -14.50 -20.27 23.74
CA GLU A 458 -14.27 -21.55 24.44
C GLU A 458 -12.85 -21.62 25.01
N GLN A 459 -11.83 -21.21 24.27
CA GLN A 459 -10.45 -21.17 24.75
C GLN A 459 -10.32 -20.21 25.93
N LEU A 460 -10.82 -18.96 25.77
CA LEU A 460 -10.81 -17.97 26.85
C LEU A 460 -11.61 -18.42 28.07
N ALA A 461 -12.71 -19.17 27.88
CA ALA A 461 -13.51 -19.71 28.95
C ALA A 461 -12.72 -20.75 29.79
N ASN A 462 -11.94 -21.60 29.11
CA ASN A 462 -11.10 -22.59 29.76
C ASN A 462 -9.95 -21.94 30.55
N ASP A 463 -9.22 -21.02 29.93
CA ASP A 463 -8.03 -20.38 30.51
C ASP A 463 -8.36 -19.50 31.72
N LEU A 464 -9.52 -18.83 31.69
CA LEU A 464 -9.99 -17.96 32.77
C LEU A 464 -11.00 -18.63 33.72
N ALA A 465 -11.29 -19.93 33.57
CA ALA A 465 -12.24 -20.72 34.36
C ALA A 465 -13.64 -20.05 34.46
N VAL A 466 -14.18 -19.60 33.32
CA VAL A 466 -15.48 -18.94 33.20
C VAL A 466 -16.35 -19.64 32.16
N SER A 467 -17.66 -19.31 32.11
CA SER A 467 -18.52 -19.84 31.05
C SER A 467 -18.52 -18.96 29.80
N THR A 468 -18.62 -19.58 28.63
CA THR A 468 -18.76 -18.87 27.34
C THR A 468 -19.97 -17.92 27.33
N SER A 469 -21.09 -18.33 27.96
CA SER A 469 -22.28 -17.51 28.14
C SER A 469 -21.99 -16.20 28.89
N SER A 470 -21.10 -16.24 29.90
CA SER A 470 -20.68 -15.04 30.63
C SER A 470 -19.83 -14.11 29.74
N ILE A 471 -18.98 -14.69 28.89
CA ILE A 471 -18.16 -13.95 27.94
C ILE A 471 -19.07 -13.21 26.96
N TYR A 472 -19.98 -13.91 26.29
CA TYR A 472 -20.91 -13.29 25.33
C TYR A 472 -21.78 -12.22 25.97
N THR A 473 -22.34 -12.49 27.15
CA THR A 473 -23.19 -11.51 27.86
C THR A 473 -22.42 -10.23 28.21
N ASN A 474 -21.18 -10.35 28.65
CA ASN A 474 -20.36 -9.19 29.02
C ASN A 474 -19.82 -8.48 27.77
N ARG A 475 -19.42 -9.21 26.71
CA ARG A 475 -19.07 -8.64 25.40
C ARG A 475 -20.22 -7.78 24.86
N ASP A 476 -21.46 -8.28 24.88
CA ASP A 476 -22.63 -7.54 24.38
C ASP A 476 -22.87 -6.24 25.15
N LYS A 477 -22.58 -6.22 26.45
CA LYS A 477 -22.63 -4.99 27.25
C LYS A 477 -21.55 -4.00 26.84
N ILE A 478 -20.32 -4.46 26.59
CA ILE A 478 -19.22 -3.62 26.12
C ILE A 478 -19.57 -3.03 24.76
N PHE A 479 -19.97 -3.89 23.79
CA PHE A 479 -20.33 -3.47 22.44
C PHE A 479 -21.46 -2.45 22.44
N LYS A 480 -22.52 -2.68 23.24
CA LYS A 480 -23.66 -1.79 23.33
C LYS A 480 -23.31 -0.45 24.01
N ALA A 481 -22.54 -0.46 25.09
CA ALA A 481 -22.23 0.76 25.85
C ALA A 481 -21.27 1.67 25.08
N LEU A 482 -20.32 1.11 24.36
CA LEU A 482 -19.33 1.82 23.56
C LEU A 482 -19.77 2.00 22.09
N GLU A 483 -20.92 1.42 21.69
CA GLU A 483 -21.37 1.39 20.30
C GLU A 483 -20.29 0.86 19.33
N LEU A 484 -19.64 -0.25 19.71
CA LEU A 484 -18.51 -0.78 18.97
C LEU A 484 -18.91 -1.35 17.61
N ALA A 485 -18.00 -1.22 16.67
CA ALA A 485 -18.09 -1.88 15.37
C ALA A 485 -16.79 -2.68 15.08
N LYS A 486 -16.82 -3.52 14.06
CA LYS A 486 -15.61 -4.12 13.51
C LYS A 486 -14.71 -2.99 12.98
N TYR A 487 -13.42 -3.09 13.22
CA TYR A 487 -12.43 -2.06 12.87
C TYR A 487 -12.71 -0.68 13.50
N ASP A 488 -13.21 -0.67 14.74
CA ASP A 488 -13.46 0.58 15.45
C ASP A 488 -12.14 1.37 15.66
N PRO A 489 -12.02 2.57 15.10
CA PRO A 489 -10.75 3.31 15.05
C PRO A 489 -10.18 3.66 16.43
N ARG A 490 -11.01 3.73 17.47
CA ARG A 490 -10.56 4.04 18.84
C ARG A 490 -9.67 2.94 19.44
N TYR A 491 -9.85 1.69 18.98
CA TYR A 491 -9.20 0.49 19.52
C TYR A 491 -8.56 -0.38 18.42
N LEU A 492 -8.34 0.22 17.24
CA LEU A 492 -7.81 -0.47 16.07
C LEU A 492 -6.30 -0.69 16.25
N SER A 493 -5.88 -1.94 16.23
CA SER A 493 -4.46 -2.32 16.28
C SER A 493 -3.77 -2.11 14.92
N THR A 494 -2.44 -2.19 14.91
CA THR A 494 -1.67 -2.17 13.65
C THR A 494 -2.12 -3.30 12.72
N GLU A 495 -2.29 -4.51 13.23
CA GLU A 495 -2.84 -5.63 12.47
C GLU A 495 -4.26 -5.39 12.01
N GLY A 496 -5.12 -4.89 12.90
CA GLY A 496 -6.51 -4.58 12.59
C GLY A 496 -6.64 -3.57 11.44
N LEU A 497 -5.77 -2.56 11.38
CA LEU A 497 -5.70 -1.64 10.26
C LEU A 497 -5.31 -2.37 8.97
N ILE A 498 -4.27 -3.19 8.99
CA ILE A 498 -3.84 -3.98 7.82
C ILE A 498 -4.98 -4.90 7.35
N TYR A 499 -5.62 -5.65 8.25
CA TYR A 499 -6.77 -6.50 7.89
C TYR A 499 -7.94 -5.72 7.30
N SER A 500 -8.19 -4.49 7.77
CA SER A 500 -9.27 -3.67 7.25
C SER A 500 -9.10 -3.32 5.77
N LEU A 501 -7.84 -3.21 5.29
CA LEU A 501 -7.51 -2.90 3.89
C LEU A 501 -7.93 -4.01 2.92
N PHE A 502 -8.05 -5.25 3.40
CA PHE A 502 -8.34 -6.42 2.56
C PHE A 502 -9.79 -6.93 2.69
N THR A 503 -10.60 -6.29 3.52
CA THR A 503 -11.97 -6.76 3.82
C THR A 503 -13.06 -5.77 3.44
N SER A 504 -12.71 -4.65 2.82
CA SER A 504 -13.62 -3.62 2.31
C SER A 504 -14.24 -3.98 0.96
#